data_f7bb180344a76766b5a8f94fb457e92f
#
_entry.id   f7bb180344a76766b5a8f94fb457e92f
#
_cell.length_a   1.000
_cell.length_b   1.000
_cell.length_c   1.000
_cell.angle_alpha   90.00
_cell.angle_beta   90.00
_cell.angle_gamma   90.00
#
_symmetry.space_group_name_H-M   'P 1'
#
loop_
_entity.id
_entity.type
_entity.pdbx_description
1 polymer ?
#
loop_
_entity_poly.entity_id
_entity_poly.type
_entity_poly.pdbx_seq_one_letter_code
_entity_poly.pdbx_strand_id
1 'polypeptide(L)'
;SEYPVAAGQGEGRDRITILEDTDGDGKADKIQDFANDLNIPIGIVPIKNGAIAYSIPNVYKFLDEDGDGRSESREVLLGPFEHKDTHGMVNNLFRGFDGWIHASHGFSNISTVAGKDGHAIKMVSGNTFRFKSDGSRVEKTTDGRINPFGSDYDDMGYHYSADCHTLPIYQ
;
A
#
# COMPACT_ATOMS: atom_id res chain seq x y z
N SER A 1 5.10 15.14 -4.69
CA SER A 1 4.23 14.08 -5.22
C SER A 1 3.72 14.45 -6.59
N GLU A 2 3.65 13.48 -7.49
CA GLU A 2 3.01 13.61 -8.79
C GLU A 2 1.49 13.77 -8.70
N TYR A 3 0.87 13.34 -7.59
CA TYR A 3 -0.58 13.44 -7.41
C TYR A 3 -1.12 14.85 -7.75
N PRO A 4 -2.23 14.99 -8.49
CA PRO A 4 -3.15 13.93 -8.92
C PRO A 4 -2.84 13.29 -10.29
N VAL A 5 -1.77 13.66 -10.94
CA VAL A 5 -1.43 13.15 -12.29
C VAL A 5 -0.25 12.19 -12.17
N ALA A 6 -0.51 10.90 -12.44
CA ALA A 6 0.55 9.90 -12.43
C ALA A 6 1.65 10.23 -13.45
N ALA A 7 2.90 10.06 -13.06
CA ALA A 7 4.04 10.15 -13.96
C ALA A 7 4.02 9.01 -14.99
N GLY A 8 4.70 9.18 -16.10
CA GLY A 8 4.95 8.11 -17.06
C GLY A 8 5.71 6.94 -16.43
N GLN A 9 5.72 5.79 -17.10
CA GLN A 9 6.43 4.61 -16.61
C GLN A 9 7.94 4.92 -16.44
N GLY A 10 8.44 4.74 -15.21
CA GLY A 10 9.83 5.02 -14.85
C GLY A 10 10.19 6.49 -14.65
N GLU A 11 9.20 7.40 -14.68
CA GLU A 11 9.40 8.85 -14.52
C GLU A 11 8.98 9.36 -13.14
N GLY A 12 8.64 8.47 -12.21
CA GLY A 12 8.26 8.85 -10.84
C GLY A 12 9.40 9.55 -10.09
N ARG A 13 9.08 10.57 -9.30
CA ARG A 13 10.03 11.37 -8.51
C ARG A 13 9.74 11.38 -7.02
N ASP A 14 8.71 10.64 -6.62
CA ASP A 14 8.36 10.49 -5.23
C ASP A 14 9.32 9.52 -4.53
N ARG A 15 9.32 9.54 -3.22
CA ARG A 15 10.25 8.74 -2.41
C ARG A 15 9.63 8.32 -1.08
N ILE A 16 10.24 7.32 -0.48
CA ILE A 16 10.08 6.97 0.93
C ILE A 16 11.32 7.49 1.65
N THR A 17 11.12 8.20 2.76
CA THR A 17 12.18 8.82 3.54
C THR A 17 12.13 8.33 4.97
N ILE A 18 13.27 7.95 5.53
CA ILE A 18 13.44 7.64 6.96
C ILE A 18 13.75 8.96 7.68
N LEU A 19 12.99 9.22 8.74
CA LEU A 19 13.19 10.33 9.66
C LEU A 19 13.58 9.75 11.02
N GLU A 20 14.72 10.15 11.57
CA GLU A 20 15.24 9.66 12.84
C GLU A 20 15.47 10.84 13.79
N ASP A 21 14.83 10.79 14.95
CA ASP A 21 15.04 11.67 16.08
C ASP A 21 16.07 10.98 17.00
N THR A 22 17.31 11.46 16.97
CA THR A 22 18.43 10.81 17.63
C THR A 22 18.65 11.27 19.07
N ASP A 23 18.11 12.43 19.45
CA ASP A 23 18.24 13.01 20.80
C ASP A 23 16.93 13.03 21.60
N GLY A 24 15.80 12.68 20.99
CA GLY A 24 14.50 12.56 21.64
C GLY A 24 13.78 13.90 21.85
N ASP A 25 14.12 14.93 21.08
CA ASP A 25 13.50 16.27 21.21
C ASP A 25 12.19 16.41 20.43
N GLY A 26 11.79 15.38 19.67
CA GLY A 26 10.58 15.35 18.84
C GLY A 26 10.79 15.93 17.43
N LYS A 27 12.02 16.15 17.02
CA LYS A 27 12.40 16.56 15.67
C LYS A 27 13.36 15.56 15.04
N ALA A 28 13.30 15.44 13.73
CA ALA A 28 14.21 14.57 13.01
C ALA A 28 15.58 15.26 12.82
N ASP A 29 16.64 14.67 13.37
CA ASP A 29 18.04 15.09 13.18
C ASP A 29 18.64 14.48 11.94
N LYS A 30 18.20 13.27 11.60
CA LYS A 30 18.69 12.54 10.43
C LYS A 30 17.56 12.26 9.47
N ILE A 31 17.77 12.60 8.23
CA ILE A 31 16.83 12.44 7.13
C ILE A 31 17.55 11.69 6.02
N GLN A 32 16.99 10.54 5.61
CA GLN A 32 17.59 9.68 4.59
C GLN A 32 16.54 9.14 3.65
N ASP A 33 16.79 9.23 2.34
CA ASP A 33 15.93 8.61 1.34
C ASP A 33 16.17 7.10 1.33
N PHE A 34 15.09 6.35 1.62
CA PHE A 34 15.10 4.90 1.65
C PHE A 34 14.84 4.29 0.26
N ALA A 35 13.84 4.79 -0.46
CA ALA A 35 13.52 4.35 -1.81
C ALA A 35 13.08 5.53 -2.66
N ASN A 36 13.61 5.62 -3.88
CA ASN A 36 13.37 6.70 -4.83
C ASN A 36 12.62 6.22 -6.08
N ASP A 37 12.34 7.14 -7.00
CA ASP A 37 11.69 6.89 -8.29
C ASP A 37 10.32 6.22 -8.14
N LEU A 38 9.56 6.67 -7.14
CA LEU A 38 8.22 6.21 -6.88
C LEU A 38 7.19 7.13 -7.56
N ASN A 39 6.05 6.55 -7.89
CA ASN A 39 4.96 7.24 -8.57
C ASN A 39 3.71 7.19 -7.68
N ILE A 40 3.40 8.31 -7.04
CA ILE A 40 2.31 8.48 -6.08
C ILE A 40 2.26 7.32 -5.06
N PRO A 41 3.30 7.15 -4.22
CA PRO A 41 3.29 6.12 -3.20
C PRO A 41 2.21 6.41 -2.15
N ILE A 42 1.35 5.43 -1.91
CA ILE A 42 0.28 5.52 -0.90
C ILE A 42 0.26 4.25 -0.06
N GLY A 43 0.37 4.42 1.23
CA GLY A 43 0.41 3.32 2.18
C GLY A 43 1.79 2.65 2.23
N ILE A 44 2.24 2.43 3.45
CA ILE A 44 3.52 1.79 3.76
C ILE A 44 3.35 0.88 4.97
N VAL A 45 3.94 -0.30 4.91
CA VAL A 45 4.05 -1.24 6.03
C VAL A 45 5.51 -1.55 6.24
N PRO A 46 6.11 -1.14 7.37
CA PRO A 46 7.46 -1.55 7.73
C PRO A 46 7.56 -3.07 7.90
N ILE A 47 8.65 -3.64 7.43
CA ILE A 47 9.01 -5.04 7.61
C ILE A 47 10.46 -5.13 8.08
N LYS A 48 10.91 -6.33 8.46
CA LYS A 48 12.32 -6.53 8.81
C LYS A 48 13.20 -6.16 7.62
N ASN A 49 14.12 -5.23 7.84
CA ASN A 49 15.07 -4.72 6.85
C ASN A 49 14.38 -4.13 5.61
N GLY A 50 13.24 -3.42 5.77
CA GLY A 50 12.62 -2.82 4.60
C GLY A 50 11.19 -2.37 4.79
N ALA A 51 10.48 -2.25 3.67
CA ALA A 51 9.09 -1.83 3.63
C ALA A 51 8.30 -2.51 2.50
N ILE A 52 7.00 -2.63 2.70
CA ILE A 52 6.05 -2.92 1.63
C ILE A 52 5.24 -1.64 1.39
N ALA A 53 5.19 -1.18 0.16
CA ALA A 53 4.44 0.02 -0.19
C ALA A 53 3.81 -0.10 -1.59
N TYR A 54 2.69 0.61 -1.78
CA TYR A 54 2.14 0.81 -3.11
C TYR A 54 2.85 1.98 -3.78
N SER A 55 3.19 1.80 -5.03
CA SER A 55 3.58 2.87 -5.96
C SER A 55 3.08 2.45 -7.35
N ILE A 56 2.42 3.34 -8.05
CA ILE A 56 1.81 3.03 -9.35
C ILE A 56 2.78 2.24 -10.24
N PRO A 57 2.35 1.12 -10.82
CA PRO A 57 1.04 0.48 -10.69
C PRO A 57 1.02 -0.73 -9.75
N ASN A 58 2.00 -0.91 -8.87
CA ASN A 58 2.18 -2.16 -8.13
C ASN A 58 2.31 -1.95 -6.61
N VAL A 59 2.07 -3.03 -5.88
CA VAL A 59 2.57 -3.18 -4.52
C VAL A 59 3.97 -3.78 -4.60
N TYR A 60 4.93 -3.11 -4.00
CA TYR A 60 6.34 -3.50 -3.99
C TYR A 60 6.80 -3.86 -2.59
N LYS A 61 7.79 -4.74 -2.54
CA LYS A 61 8.64 -4.97 -1.39
C LYS A 61 10.02 -4.36 -1.67
N PHE A 62 10.46 -3.54 -0.76
CA PHE A 62 11.76 -2.89 -0.77
C PHE A 62 12.60 -3.48 0.35
N LEU A 63 13.85 -3.84 0.10
CA LEU A 63 14.77 -4.38 1.10
C LEU A 63 16.05 -3.57 1.14
N ASP A 64 16.46 -3.26 2.35
CA ASP A 64 17.78 -2.79 2.75
C ASP A 64 18.61 -4.02 3.10
N GLU A 65 19.50 -4.43 2.20
CA GLU A 65 20.21 -5.70 2.30
C GLU A 65 21.51 -5.57 3.10
N ASP A 66 22.12 -4.39 3.13
CA ASP A 66 23.37 -4.13 3.82
C ASP A 66 23.23 -3.32 5.12
N GLY A 67 22.03 -2.80 5.42
CA GLY A 67 21.72 -2.08 6.65
C GLY A 67 22.11 -0.62 6.64
N ASP A 68 22.33 -0.02 5.48
CA ASP A 68 22.72 1.39 5.36
C ASP A 68 21.52 2.36 5.38
N GLY A 69 20.28 1.82 5.42
CA GLY A 69 19.03 2.59 5.43
C GLY A 69 18.57 2.98 4.03
N ARG A 70 19.06 2.33 2.99
CA ARG A 70 18.61 2.47 1.60
C ARG A 70 18.13 1.13 1.08
N SER A 71 17.22 1.16 0.14
CA SER A 71 16.74 -0.06 -0.50
C SER A 71 17.55 -0.37 -1.75
N GLU A 72 18.26 -1.50 -1.76
CA GLU A 72 18.98 -2.02 -2.93
C GLU A 72 18.07 -2.81 -3.85
N SER A 73 16.97 -3.36 -3.33
CA SER A 73 16.08 -4.21 -4.12
C SER A 73 14.63 -3.76 -4.10
N ARG A 74 13.95 -3.96 -5.23
CA ARG A 74 12.54 -3.69 -5.43
C ARG A 74 11.89 -4.88 -6.11
N GLU A 75 11.08 -5.62 -5.37
CA GLU A 75 10.30 -6.77 -5.86
C GLU A 75 8.84 -6.40 -6.03
N VAL A 76 8.21 -6.75 -7.17
CA VAL A 76 6.75 -6.65 -7.33
C VAL A 76 6.09 -7.79 -6.59
N LEU A 77 5.28 -7.49 -5.59
CA LEU A 77 4.47 -8.48 -4.86
C LEU A 77 3.13 -8.74 -5.54
N LEU A 78 2.44 -7.66 -5.93
CA LEU A 78 1.13 -7.70 -6.57
C LEU A 78 1.01 -6.59 -7.60
N GLY A 79 0.27 -6.84 -8.66
CA GLY A 79 -0.05 -5.86 -9.70
C GLY A 79 -0.04 -6.46 -11.11
N PRO A 80 -0.18 -5.62 -12.16
CA PRO A 80 -0.45 -4.20 -12.04
C PRO A 80 -1.90 -3.92 -11.63
N PHE A 81 -2.09 -2.87 -10.85
CA PHE A 81 -3.39 -2.30 -10.54
C PHE A 81 -3.72 -1.18 -11.52
N GLU A 82 -5.00 -1.05 -11.88
CA GLU A 82 -5.46 0.11 -12.63
C GLU A 82 -5.33 1.38 -11.78
N HIS A 83 -4.96 2.47 -12.43
CA HIS A 83 -4.75 3.79 -11.83
C HIS A 83 -5.28 4.91 -12.71
N LYS A 84 -6.31 4.60 -13.50
CA LYS A 84 -6.98 5.56 -14.39
C LYS A 84 -7.53 6.75 -13.60
N ASP A 85 -8.09 6.47 -12.43
CA ASP A 85 -8.46 7.49 -11.45
C ASP A 85 -7.50 7.39 -10.25
N THR A 86 -6.65 8.39 -10.10
CA THR A 86 -5.66 8.44 -9.00
C THR A 86 -6.27 8.71 -7.63
N HIS A 87 -7.56 9.11 -7.55
CA HIS A 87 -8.29 9.22 -6.29
C HIS A 87 -8.72 7.86 -5.74
N GLY A 88 -8.75 6.84 -6.59
CA GLY A 88 -9.25 5.50 -6.26
C GLY A 88 -8.19 4.40 -6.34
N MET A 89 -6.93 4.71 -6.19
CA MET A 89 -5.84 3.73 -6.22
C MET A 89 -5.83 2.82 -4.99
N VAL A 90 -4.94 1.84 -5.01
CA VAL A 90 -4.61 1.04 -3.82
C VAL A 90 -4.07 1.96 -2.73
N ASN A 91 -4.61 1.81 -1.53
CA ASN A 91 -4.28 2.66 -0.39
C ASN A 91 -4.44 1.91 0.93
N ASN A 92 -4.12 2.59 2.04
CA ASN A 92 -4.36 2.12 3.39
C ASN A 92 -3.78 0.72 3.67
N LEU A 93 -2.50 0.52 3.35
CA LEU A 93 -1.79 -0.71 3.70
C LEU A 93 -1.54 -0.76 5.21
N PHE A 94 -1.96 -1.85 5.85
CA PHE A 94 -1.64 -2.10 7.25
C PHE A 94 -1.55 -3.60 7.55
N ARG A 95 -0.86 -3.96 8.64
CA ARG A 95 -0.74 -5.35 9.06
C ARG A 95 -1.87 -5.70 10.03
N GLY A 96 -2.69 -6.66 9.65
CA GLY A 96 -3.73 -7.20 10.50
C GLY A 96 -3.22 -8.20 11.55
N PHE A 97 -4.01 -8.45 12.60
CA PHE A 97 -3.74 -9.48 13.62
C PHE A 97 -3.72 -10.91 13.05
N ASP A 98 -4.34 -11.11 11.89
CA ASP A 98 -4.36 -12.37 11.15
C ASP A 98 -3.02 -12.65 10.41
N GLY A 99 -2.05 -11.73 10.51
CA GLY A 99 -0.74 -11.84 9.86
C GLY A 99 -0.75 -11.53 8.37
N TRP A 100 -1.87 -11.03 7.83
CA TRP A 100 -1.98 -10.53 6.46
C TRP A 100 -1.72 -9.03 6.40
N ILE A 101 -1.38 -8.55 5.22
CA ILE A 101 -1.41 -7.12 4.92
C ILE A 101 -2.76 -6.82 4.27
N HIS A 102 -3.49 -5.89 4.86
CA HIS A 102 -4.77 -5.40 4.37
C HIS A 102 -4.57 -4.13 3.56
N ALA A 103 -5.44 -3.91 2.59
CA ALA A 103 -5.44 -2.73 1.73
C ALA A 103 -6.84 -2.45 1.18
N SER A 104 -7.00 -1.24 0.68
CA SER A 104 -8.21 -0.80 -0.03
C SER A 104 -7.90 -0.56 -1.50
N HIS A 105 -8.90 -0.82 -2.36
CA HIS A 105 -8.92 -0.50 -3.77
C HIS A 105 -10.15 0.35 -4.03
N GLY A 106 -9.95 1.54 -4.54
CA GLY A 106 -11.00 2.54 -4.55
C GLY A 106 -11.60 2.83 -5.91
N PHE A 107 -12.14 3.98 -6.00
CA PHE A 107 -13.08 4.53 -6.96
C PHE A 107 -12.64 4.40 -8.42
N SER A 108 -13.60 4.04 -9.30
CA SER A 108 -13.49 4.04 -10.78
C SER A 108 -12.43 3.13 -11.39
N ASN A 109 -11.62 2.47 -10.63
CA ASN A 109 -10.61 1.55 -11.15
C ASN A 109 -11.13 0.10 -11.18
N ILE A 110 -10.63 -0.69 -12.14
CA ILE A 110 -10.92 -2.12 -12.27
C ILE A 110 -9.60 -2.87 -12.38
N SER A 111 -9.31 -3.69 -11.39
CA SER A 111 -8.04 -4.43 -11.34
C SER A 111 -8.28 -5.93 -11.25
N THR A 112 -7.46 -6.70 -11.94
CA THR A 112 -7.36 -8.15 -11.74
C THR A 112 -5.92 -8.47 -11.38
N VAL A 113 -5.70 -8.97 -10.18
CA VAL A 113 -4.35 -9.28 -9.66
C VAL A 113 -4.33 -10.70 -9.12
N ALA A 114 -3.18 -11.33 -9.16
CA ALA A 114 -2.99 -12.71 -8.69
C ALA A 114 -1.82 -12.80 -7.72
N GLY A 115 -1.93 -13.68 -6.73
CA GLY A 115 -0.80 -14.11 -5.91
C GLY A 115 0.13 -15.04 -6.69
N LYS A 116 1.32 -15.31 -6.14
CA LYS A 116 2.29 -16.26 -6.73
C LYS A 116 1.76 -17.70 -6.80
N ASP A 117 0.74 -18.03 -5.99
CA ASP A 117 0.01 -19.32 -6.05
C ASP A 117 -0.99 -19.42 -7.23
N GLY A 118 -1.13 -18.37 -8.02
CA GLY A 118 -2.04 -18.28 -9.16
C GLY A 118 -3.48 -17.92 -8.80
N HIS A 119 -3.80 -17.74 -7.50
CA HIS A 119 -5.14 -17.28 -7.12
C HIS A 119 -5.32 -15.82 -7.51
N ALA A 120 -6.31 -15.58 -8.37
CA ALA A 120 -6.61 -14.24 -8.88
C ALA A 120 -7.88 -13.68 -8.24
N ILE A 121 -7.89 -12.38 -7.97
CA ILE A 121 -9.08 -11.63 -7.58
C ILE A 121 -9.35 -10.52 -8.57
N LYS A 122 -10.64 -10.24 -8.80
CA LYS A 122 -11.09 -9.08 -9.55
C LYS A 122 -11.74 -8.08 -8.62
N MET A 123 -11.29 -6.84 -8.69
CA MET A 123 -11.83 -5.71 -7.95
C MET A 123 -12.44 -4.70 -8.93
N VAL A 124 -13.62 -4.19 -8.58
CA VAL A 124 -14.37 -3.24 -9.41
C VAL A 124 -14.80 -2.11 -8.49
N SER A 125 -14.25 -0.89 -8.72
CA SER A 125 -14.45 0.22 -7.80
C SER A 125 -14.03 -0.13 -6.36
N GLY A 126 -14.79 0.27 -5.34
CA GLY A 126 -14.39 0.10 -3.95
C GLY A 126 -14.46 -1.33 -3.42
N ASN A 127 -13.32 -1.89 -3.16
CA ASN A 127 -13.14 -3.18 -2.48
C ASN A 127 -12.08 -3.06 -1.39
N THR A 128 -12.15 -3.90 -0.36
CA THR A 128 -10.99 -4.18 0.47
C THR A 128 -10.43 -5.56 0.12
N PHE A 129 -9.15 -5.73 0.32
CA PHE A 129 -8.46 -6.99 0.05
C PHE A 129 -7.30 -7.19 1.04
N ARG A 130 -6.78 -8.39 1.10
CA ARG A 130 -5.61 -8.73 1.90
C ARG A 130 -4.65 -9.61 1.11
N PHE A 131 -3.38 -9.57 1.48
CA PHE A 131 -2.36 -10.38 0.83
C PHE A 131 -1.25 -10.79 1.78
N LYS A 132 -0.56 -11.87 1.44
CA LYS A 132 0.62 -12.32 2.19
C LYS A 132 1.82 -11.42 1.90
N SER A 133 2.64 -11.15 2.91
CA SER A 133 3.82 -10.26 2.81
C SER A 133 4.91 -10.75 1.84
N ASP A 134 4.83 -12.00 1.40
CA ASP A 134 5.69 -12.59 0.37
C ASP A 134 5.05 -12.59 -1.04
N GLY A 135 3.82 -12.07 -1.17
CA GLY A 135 3.04 -12.05 -2.40
C GLY A 135 2.45 -13.41 -2.80
N SER A 136 2.55 -14.44 -1.95
CA SER A 136 2.11 -15.80 -2.29
C SER A 136 0.61 -15.89 -2.54
N ARG A 137 -0.20 -15.13 -1.82
CA ARG A 137 -1.67 -15.19 -1.90
C ARG A 137 -2.28 -13.81 -1.78
N VAL A 138 -3.38 -13.58 -2.51
CA VAL A 138 -4.25 -12.40 -2.40
C VAL A 138 -5.71 -12.84 -2.27
N GLU A 139 -6.50 -12.15 -1.46
CA GLU A 139 -7.91 -12.42 -1.23
C GLU A 139 -8.71 -11.12 -1.15
N LYS A 140 -9.88 -11.09 -1.77
CA LYS A 140 -10.82 -9.99 -1.61
C LYS A 140 -11.59 -10.17 -0.31
N THR A 141 -11.74 -9.10 0.48
CA THR A 141 -12.41 -9.15 1.79
C THR A 141 -13.77 -8.48 1.79
N THR A 142 -13.99 -7.43 0.99
CA THR A 142 -15.33 -6.81 0.85
C THR A 142 -15.67 -6.44 -0.58
N ASP A 143 -16.98 -6.33 -0.84
CA ASP A 143 -17.58 -5.78 -2.05
C ASP A 143 -18.51 -4.60 -1.70
N GLY A 144 -18.94 -3.85 -2.72
CA GLY A 144 -20.01 -2.87 -2.59
C GLY A 144 -19.59 -1.53 -1.97
N ARG A 145 -18.29 -1.29 -1.82
CA ARG A 145 -17.74 0.02 -1.45
C ARG A 145 -17.65 0.92 -2.67
N ILE A 146 -17.56 2.24 -2.45
CA ILE A 146 -17.31 3.19 -3.53
C ILE A 146 -15.86 3.62 -3.52
N ASN A 147 -15.37 4.18 -2.42
CA ASN A 147 -13.98 4.62 -2.30
C ASN A 147 -13.46 4.43 -0.88
N PRO A 148 -13.15 3.19 -0.47
CA PRO A 148 -12.60 2.93 0.85
C PRO A 148 -11.15 3.41 0.94
N PHE A 149 -10.82 4.12 2.02
CA PHE A 149 -9.45 4.60 2.28
C PHE A 149 -9.11 4.76 3.76
N GLY A 150 -9.83 4.13 4.62
CA GLY A 150 -9.52 4.02 6.04
C GLY A 150 -9.90 2.63 6.53
N SER A 151 -9.00 1.97 7.25
CA SER A 151 -9.25 0.62 7.73
C SER A 151 -8.35 0.32 8.92
N ASP A 152 -8.91 -0.31 9.95
CA ASP A 152 -8.17 -0.72 11.13
C ASP A 152 -8.94 -1.80 11.90
N TYR A 153 -8.30 -2.38 12.92
CA TYR A 153 -8.88 -3.35 13.84
C TYR A 153 -9.04 -2.74 15.23
N ASP A 154 -10.11 -3.11 15.92
CA ASP A 154 -10.18 -2.86 17.36
C ASP A 154 -9.43 -3.94 18.17
N ASP A 155 -9.35 -3.74 19.49
CA ASP A 155 -8.68 -4.67 20.43
C ASP A 155 -9.34 -6.06 20.49
N MET A 156 -10.56 -6.20 19.98
CA MET A 156 -11.31 -7.45 19.91
C MET A 156 -11.08 -8.19 18.57
N GLY A 157 -10.36 -7.56 17.62
CA GLY A 157 -10.09 -8.11 16.30
C GLY A 157 -11.20 -7.86 15.28
N TYR A 158 -12.16 -7.00 15.54
CA TYR A 158 -13.14 -6.58 14.53
C TYR A 158 -12.52 -5.60 13.56
N HIS A 159 -12.72 -5.85 12.27
CA HIS A 159 -12.21 -5.02 11.19
C HIS A 159 -13.21 -3.92 10.85
N TYR A 160 -12.76 -2.68 10.92
CA TYR A 160 -13.54 -1.51 10.53
C TYR A 160 -12.93 -0.88 9.28
N SER A 161 -13.76 -0.37 8.39
CA SER A 161 -13.28 0.42 7.27
C SER A 161 -14.17 1.61 6.98
N ALA A 162 -13.58 2.70 6.51
CA ALA A 162 -14.28 3.93 6.15
C ALA A 162 -14.37 4.08 4.63
N ASP A 163 -15.43 4.76 4.20
CA ASP A 163 -15.69 5.07 2.78
C ASP A 163 -16.17 6.52 2.65
N CYS A 164 -15.69 7.26 1.65
CA CYS A 164 -16.01 8.67 1.53
C CYS A 164 -17.38 8.99 0.92
N HIS A 165 -18.00 8.04 0.22
CA HIS A 165 -19.23 8.28 -0.54
C HIS A 165 -20.45 7.50 -0.05
N THR A 166 -20.29 6.68 0.96
CA THR A 166 -21.37 5.86 1.52
C THR A 166 -21.47 6.05 3.04
N LEU A 167 -21.84 5.00 3.79
CA LEU A 167 -21.79 5.07 5.24
C LEU A 167 -20.35 5.27 5.73
N PRO A 168 -20.12 6.12 6.73
CA PRO A 168 -18.77 6.50 7.12
C PRO A 168 -17.95 5.36 7.69
N ILE A 169 -18.58 4.38 8.34
CA ILE A 169 -17.89 3.24 8.97
C ILE A 169 -18.66 1.95 8.72
N TYR A 170 -17.93 0.89 8.45
CA TYR A 170 -18.41 -0.50 8.30
C TYR A 170 -17.60 -1.41 9.22
N GLN A 171 -18.25 -2.42 9.76
CA GLN A 171 -17.67 -3.52 10.51
C GLN A 171 -17.72 -4.80 9.66
#